data_fbf0952c465476f18a7383a44c450e3e
#
_entry.id   fbf0952c465476f18a7383a44c450e3e
#
_cell.length_a   1.000
_cell.length_b   1.000
_cell.length_c   1.000
_cell.angle_alpha   90.00
_cell.angle_beta   90.00
_cell.angle_gamma   90.00
#
_symmetry.space_group_name_H-M   'P 1'
#
loop_
_entity.id
_entity.type
_entity.pdbx_description
1 polymer ?
#
loop_
_entity_poly.entity_id
_entity_poly.type
_entity_poly.pdbx_seq_one_letter_code
_entity_poly.pdbx_strand_id
1 'polypeptide(L)'
;MLPLGRRLERCGFAVTRHGYRSVRRGLRENAGQLASVCEKSGAPLHLVGHSLGGLLIMTMLRDHPQVKAHRVVLLGSPYANSAAAQGMTRFTSSRGLLGHTIQDWLRQPRPPVPEGVELGVIAGNFSFGLGRLFTPLPGPNDGVVMLDETHVPGAVDSIVLHTSHSAMLVSQAVAHATCAFLRNGKFIP
;
A
#
# COMPACT_ATOMS: atom_id res chain seq x y z
N MET A 1 9.45 2.14 -6.60
CA MET A 1 8.79 0.99 -7.31
C MET A 1 9.61 0.34 -8.44
N LEU A 2 10.57 1.03 -9.10
CA LEU A 2 11.34 0.43 -10.21
C LEU A 2 12.07 -0.87 -9.83
N PRO A 3 12.84 -0.96 -8.71
CA PRO A 3 13.55 -2.19 -8.37
C PRO A 3 12.61 -3.36 -8.06
N LEU A 4 11.53 -3.12 -7.31
CA LEU A 4 10.53 -4.14 -7.03
C LEU A 4 9.88 -4.64 -8.32
N GLY A 5 9.45 -3.74 -9.22
CA GLY A 5 8.85 -4.12 -10.49
C GLY A 5 9.75 -5.05 -11.31
N ARG A 6 11.05 -4.72 -11.44
CA ARG A 6 12.02 -5.59 -12.14
C ARG A 6 12.16 -6.99 -11.51
N ARG A 7 12.00 -7.09 -10.17
CA ARG A 7 12.03 -8.38 -9.49
C ARG A 7 10.77 -9.19 -9.74
N LEU A 8 9.60 -8.54 -9.77
CA LEU A 8 8.35 -9.19 -10.15
C LEU A 8 8.37 -9.66 -11.61
N GLU A 9 8.99 -8.88 -12.52
CA GLU A 9 9.22 -9.30 -13.91
C GLU A 9 10.07 -10.58 -13.98
N ARG A 10 11.12 -10.69 -13.16
CA ARG A 10 11.94 -11.92 -13.05
C ARG A 10 11.16 -13.11 -12.45
N CYS A 11 10.11 -12.83 -11.67
CA CYS A 11 9.18 -13.86 -11.22
C CYS A 11 8.17 -14.28 -12.31
N GLY A 12 8.23 -13.73 -13.52
CA GLY A 12 7.34 -14.06 -14.64
C GLY A 12 6.07 -13.22 -14.73
N PHE A 13 5.93 -12.14 -13.95
CA PHE A 13 4.79 -11.24 -14.06
C PHE A 13 5.02 -10.16 -15.10
N ALA A 14 4.03 -9.88 -15.94
CA ALA A 14 4.01 -8.66 -16.75
C ALA A 14 3.66 -7.47 -15.85
N VAL A 15 4.58 -6.50 -15.72
CA VAL A 15 4.46 -5.42 -14.74
C VAL A 15 4.17 -4.08 -15.41
N THR A 16 3.00 -3.51 -15.13
CA THR A 16 2.66 -2.13 -15.45
C THR A 16 2.80 -1.25 -14.21
N ARG A 17 3.48 -0.12 -14.35
CA ARG A 17 3.71 0.83 -13.26
C ARG A 17 2.79 2.02 -13.41
N HIS A 18 2.01 2.28 -12.38
CA HIS A 18 1.14 3.45 -12.34
C HIS A 18 1.70 4.50 -11.37
N GLY A 19 1.95 5.70 -11.88
CA GLY A 19 2.30 6.88 -11.09
C GLY A 19 1.09 7.79 -10.91
N TYR A 20 0.93 8.36 -9.72
CA TYR A 20 -0.18 9.25 -9.41
C TYR A 20 0.26 10.50 -8.66
N ARG A 21 -0.56 11.55 -8.69
CA ARG A 21 -0.26 12.86 -8.09
C ARG A 21 -0.83 12.97 -6.68
N SER A 22 -0.17 12.33 -5.71
CA SER A 22 -0.65 12.24 -4.31
C SER A 22 -0.81 13.59 -3.61
N VAL A 23 -0.02 14.59 -3.99
CA VAL A 23 -0.04 15.94 -3.37
C VAL A 23 -1.13 16.82 -3.98
N ARG A 24 -1.33 16.75 -5.30
CA ARG A 24 -2.17 17.71 -6.06
C ARG A 24 -3.59 17.20 -6.33
N ARG A 25 -3.84 15.91 -6.20
CA ARG A 25 -5.12 15.27 -6.51
C ARG A 25 -5.66 14.51 -5.33
N GLY A 26 -6.97 14.52 -5.20
CA GLY A 26 -7.68 13.74 -4.20
C GLY A 26 -7.56 12.23 -4.43
N LEU A 27 -7.87 11.47 -3.38
CA LEU A 27 -7.77 10.02 -3.40
C LEU A 27 -8.70 9.40 -4.45
N ARG A 28 -9.94 9.86 -4.55
CA ARG A 28 -10.93 9.36 -5.52
C ARG A 28 -10.55 9.66 -6.97
N GLU A 29 -10.03 10.84 -7.24
CA GLU A 29 -9.58 11.19 -8.59
C GLU A 29 -8.43 10.29 -9.06
N ASN A 30 -7.45 10.06 -8.17
CA ASN A 30 -6.34 9.15 -8.45
C ASN A 30 -6.84 7.69 -8.59
N ALA A 31 -7.84 7.27 -7.79
CA ALA A 31 -8.46 5.95 -7.88
C ALA A 31 -9.17 5.73 -9.22
N GLY A 32 -9.91 6.73 -9.72
CA GLY A 32 -10.54 6.67 -11.05
C GLY A 32 -9.52 6.55 -12.19
N GLN A 33 -8.38 7.23 -12.08
CA GLN A 33 -7.30 7.09 -13.07
C GLN A 33 -6.67 5.69 -13.04
N LEU A 34 -6.46 5.12 -11.84
CA LEU A 34 -5.96 3.76 -11.71
C LEU A 34 -6.98 2.75 -12.27
N ALA A 35 -8.28 2.92 -11.99
CA ALA A 35 -9.35 2.10 -12.54
C ALA A 35 -9.31 2.08 -14.06
N SER A 36 -9.22 3.24 -14.70
CA SER A 36 -9.13 3.36 -16.17
C SER A 36 -7.91 2.65 -16.76
N VAL A 37 -6.81 2.53 -16.01
CA VAL A 37 -5.64 1.75 -16.44
C VAL A 37 -5.91 0.26 -16.28
N CYS A 38 -6.51 -0.15 -15.17
CA CYS A 38 -6.82 -1.55 -14.89
C CYS A 38 -7.86 -2.13 -15.88
N GLU A 39 -8.89 -1.37 -16.22
CA GLU A 39 -9.94 -1.79 -17.16
C GLU A 39 -9.40 -2.12 -18.56
N LYS A 40 -8.35 -1.41 -18.98
CA LYS A 40 -7.71 -1.65 -20.28
C LYS A 40 -6.98 -3.00 -20.40
N SER A 41 -6.73 -3.67 -19.27
CA SER A 41 -6.03 -4.97 -19.32
C SER A 41 -6.90 -6.12 -19.80
N GLY A 42 -8.22 -6.00 -19.68
CA GLY A 42 -9.19 -7.03 -20.12
C GLY A 42 -9.15 -8.35 -19.34
N ALA A 43 -8.28 -8.49 -18.34
CA ALA A 43 -8.11 -9.71 -17.55
C ALA A 43 -8.01 -9.36 -16.05
N PRO A 44 -8.31 -10.29 -15.15
CA PRO A 44 -8.09 -10.10 -13.71
C PRO A 44 -6.62 -9.77 -13.42
N LEU A 45 -6.41 -8.76 -12.60
CA LEU A 45 -5.09 -8.21 -12.30
C LEU A 45 -4.61 -8.63 -10.91
N HIS A 46 -3.30 -8.74 -10.77
CA HIS A 46 -2.65 -8.63 -9.47
C HIS A 46 -2.22 -7.19 -9.21
N LEU A 47 -2.48 -6.69 -8.02
CA LEU A 47 -2.18 -5.31 -7.65
C LEU A 47 -1.18 -5.28 -6.47
N VAL A 48 -0.17 -4.42 -6.57
CA VAL A 48 0.81 -4.23 -5.50
C VAL A 48 0.91 -2.74 -5.19
N GLY A 49 0.57 -2.38 -3.95
CA GLY A 49 0.62 -1.00 -3.48
C GLY A 49 1.57 -0.80 -2.30
N HIS A 50 2.44 0.20 -2.38
CA HIS A 50 3.31 0.60 -1.28
C HIS A 50 2.78 1.87 -0.63
N SER A 51 2.70 1.89 0.70
CA SER A 51 2.30 3.06 1.48
C SER A 51 0.92 3.59 1.01
N LEU A 52 0.82 4.86 0.63
CA LEU A 52 -0.39 5.46 0.06
C LEU A 52 -0.89 4.75 -1.22
N GLY A 53 -0.02 4.06 -1.94
CA GLY A 53 -0.41 3.26 -3.12
C GLY A 53 -1.36 2.11 -2.77
N GLY A 54 -1.23 1.52 -1.58
CA GLY A 54 -2.17 0.51 -1.09
C GLY A 54 -3.54 1.12 -0.78
N LEU A 55 -3.56 2.31 -0.16
CA LEU A 55 -4.81 3.03 0.11
C LEU A 55 -5.55 3.42 -1.17
N LEU A 56 -4.77 3.78 -2.19
CA LEU A 56 -5.30 4.07 -3.52
C LEU A 56 -5.96 2.84 -4.15
N ILE A 57 -5.31 1.67 -4.08
CA ILE A 57 -5.86 0.40 -4.56
C ILE A 57 -7.18 0.08 -3.84
N MET A 58 -7.21 0.15 -2.51
CA MET A 58 -8.41 -0.16 -1.73
C MET A 58 -9.56 0.80 -2.04
N THR A 59 -9.26 2.08 -2.25
CA THR A 59 -10.26 3.07 -2.67
C THR A 59 -10.78 2.77 -4.08
N MET A 60 -9.89 2.44 -5.00
CA MET A 60 -10.27 2.06 -6.37
C MET A 60 -11.19 0.83 -6.37
N LEU A 61 -10.84 -0.22 -5.66
CA LEU A 61 -11.65 -1.44 -5.61
C LEU A 61 -13.04 -1.20 -5.01
N ARG A 62 -13.17 -0.29 -4.03
CA ARG A 62 -14.46 0.12 -3.48
C ARG A 62 -15.29 0.92 -4.47
N ASP A 63 -14.68 1.94 -5.11
CA ASP A 63 -15.41 2.92 -5.92
C ASP A 63 -15.62 2.44 -7.38
N HIS A 64 -14.86 1.43 -7.81
CA HIS A 64 -14.88 0.85 -9.16
C HIS A 64 -14.98 -0.69 -9.12
N PRO A 65 -16.11 -1.25 -8.68
CA PRO A 65 -16.29 -2.71 -8.50
C PRO A 65 -16.21 -3.51 -9.81
N GLN A 66 -16.29 -2.85 -10.96
CA GLN A 66 -16.07 -3.48 -12.27
C GLN A 66 -14.61 -3.86 -12.52
N VAL A 67 -13.66 -3.27 -11.80
CA VAL A 67 -12.24 -3.65 -11.89
C VAL A 67 -12.02 -5.00 -11.23
N LYS A 68 -11.65 -5.99 -12.04
CA LYS A 68 -11.41 -7.35 -11.55
C LYS A 68 -9.97 -7.50 -11.06
N ALA A 69 -9.78 -7.51 -9.75
CA ALA A 69 -8.53 -7.88 -9.11
C ALA A 69 -8.62 -9.31 -8.58
N HIS A 70 -7.56 -10.10 -8.73
CA HIS A 70 -7.47 -11.44 -8.15
C HIS A 70 -6.71 -11.40 -6.83
N ARG A 71 -5.45 -10.93 -6.84
CA ARG A 71 -4.62 -10.80 -5.65
C ARG A 71 -4.11 -9.39 -5.46
N VAL A 72 -4.10 -8.95 -4.22
CA VAL A 72 -3.63 -7.62 -3.82
C VAL A 72 -2.57 -7.77 -2.73
N VAL A 73 -1.43 -7.09 -2.87
CA VAL A 73 -0.41 -7.02 -1.82
C VAL A 73 -0.21 -5.58 -1.40
N LEU A 74 -0.42 -5.32 -0.11
CA LEU A 74 -0.16 -4.02 0.52
C LEU A 74 1.19 -4.05 1.24
N LEU A 75 2.07 -3.13 0.89
CA LEU A 75 3.42 -3.01 1.44
C LEU A 75 3.49 -1.78 2.34
N GLY A 76 3.57 -1.96 3.65
CA GLY A 76 3.67 -0.86 4.62
C GLY A 76 2.57 0.20 4.45
N SER A 77 1.35 -0.20 4.10
CA SER A 77 0.23 0.72 3.89
C SER A 77 -0.51 0.97 5.20
N PRO A 78 -0.70 2.24 5.63
CA PRO A 78 -1.36 2.59 6.89
C PRO A 78 -2.89 2.49 6.72
N TYR A 79 -3.40 1.26 6.57
CA TYR A 79 -4.80 1.01 6.29
C TYR A 79 -5.71 1.33 7.47
N ALA A 80 -5.40 0.83 8.67
CA ALA A 80 -6.25 1.00 9.84
C ALA A 80 -6.24 2.47 10.32
N ASN A 81 -5.07 3.09 10.36
CA ASN A 81 -4.90 4.47 10.81
C ASN A 81 -3.59 5.05 10.25
N SER A 82 -3.25 6.27 10.61
CA SER A 82 -1.93 6.86 10.37
C SER A 82 -1.58 7.85 11.47
N ALA A 83 -0.91 7.35 12.51
CA ALA A 83 -0.41 8.20 13.60
C ALA A 83 0.62 9.23 13.08
N ALA A 84 1.46 8.83 12.13
CA ALA A 84 2.40 9.75 11.50
C ALA A 84 1.67 10.89 10.78
N ALA A 85 0.63 10.60 10.00
CA ALA A 85 -0.16 11.63 9.33
C ALA A 85 -0.93 12.50 10.33
N GLN A 86 -1.49 11.91 11.38
CA GLN A 86 -2.17 12.65 12.45
C GLN A 86 -1.20 13.55 13.24
N GLY A 87 0.00 13.07 13.55
CA GLY A 87 1.07 13.86 14.18
C GLY A 87 1.48 15.04 13.31
N MET A 88 1.72 14.81 12.03
CA MET A 88 2.08 15.88 11.08
C MET A 88 0.97 16.93 10.94
N THR A 89 -0.31 16.56 10.97
CA THR A 89 -1.41 17.53 10.93
C THR A 89 -1.50 18.42 12.17
N ARG A 90 -0.97 17.95 13.31
CA ARG A 90 -0.93 18.74 14.55
C ARG A 90 0.23 19.75 14.58
N PHE A 91 1.36 19.40 13.97
CA PHE A 91 2.59 20.23 14.03
C PHE A 91 2.75 21.19 12.85
N THR A 92 2.06 20.97 11.75
CA THR A 92 2.16 21.85 10.59
C THR A 92 0.80 22.41 10.22
N SER A 93 0.66 23.73 10.27
CA SER A 93 -0.37 24.45 9.50
C SER A 93 -0.24 24.21 7.97
N SER A 94 0.73 23.42 7.55
CA SER A 94 1.04 23.01 6.18
C SER A 94 0.20 21.81 5.75
N ARG A 95 -1.12 21.99 5.65
CA ARG A 95 -2.03 21.05 4.97
C ARG A 95 -1.54 20.63 3.58
N GLY A 96 -0.63 21.40 2.98
CA GLY A 96 -0.03 21.11 1.69
C GLY A 96 1.04 20.01 1.67
N LEU A 97 1.76 19.76 2.79
CA LEU A 97 2.85 18.79 2.81
C LEU A 97 2.40 17.32 2.85
N LEU A 98 1.22 17.07 3.46
CA LEU A 98 0.67 15.71 3.57
C LEU A 98 -0.03 15.23 2.30
N GLY A 99 -0.30 16.15 1.36
CA GLY A 99 -1.05 15.85 0.16
C GLY A 99 -2.53 15.54 0.39
N HIS A 100 -3.33 15.74 -0.63
CA HIS A 100 -4.77 15.52 -0.58
C HIS A 100 -5.15 14.06 -0.36
N THR A 101 -4.39 13.13 -0.92
CA THR A 101 -4.65 11.69 -0.87
C THR A 101 -4.76 11.14 0.56
N ILE A 102 -3.81 11.47 1.45
CA ILE A 102 -3.84 10.96 2.82
C ILE A 102 -4.93 11.64 3.67
N GLN A 103 -5.20 12.92 3.44
CA GLN A 103 -6.26 13.63 4.15
C GLN A 103 -7.63 13.04 3.82
N ASP A 104 -7.88 12.73 2.57
CA ASP A 104 -9.11 12.08 2.12
C ASP A 104 -9.26 10.69 2.76
N TRP A 105 -8.17 9.91 2.85
CA TRP A 105 -8.19 8.61 3.50
C TRP A 105 -8.57 8.70 4.98
N LEU A 106 -7.98 9.63 5.72
CA LEU A 106 -8.27 9.80 7.15
C LEU A 106 -9.73 10.16 7.45
N ARG A 107 -10.43 10.77 6.50
CA ARG A 107 -11.83 11.19 6.63
C ARG A 107 -12.85 10.15 6.19
N GLN A 108 -12.42 9.07 5.56
CA GLN A 108 -13.32 8.05 5.00
C GLN A 108 -13.36 6.79 5.88
N PRO A 109 -14.47 6.05 5.90
CA PRO A 109 -14.50 4.72 6.47
C PRO A 109 -13.57 3.79 5.67
N ARG A 110 -12.96 2.84 6.37
CA ARG A 110 -12.04 1.89 5.73
C ARG A 110 -12.82 0.94 4.83
N PRO A 111 -12.49 0.85 3.53
CA PRO A 111 -13.20 -0.05 2.62
C PRO A 111 -12.89 -1.51 2.99
N PRO A 112 -13.88 -2.40 3.07
CA PRO A 112 -13.61 -3.82 3.27
C PRO A 112 -12.83 -4.40 2.09
N VAL A 113 -12.20 -5.57 2.29
CA VAL A 113 -11.65 -6.34 1.19
C VAL A 113 -12.82 -6.83 0.34
N PRO A 114 -12.84 -6.55 -0.97
CA PRO A 114 -13.93 -6.99 -1.83
C PRO A 114 -14.01 -8.52 -1.91
N GLU A 115 -15.22 -9.05 -2.10
CA GLU A 115 -15.45 -10.47 -2.31
C GLU A 115 -14.67 -10.98 -3.54
N GLY A 116 -14.07 -12.16 -3.42
CA GLY A 116 -13.24 -12.77 -4.47
C GLY A 116 -11.84 -12.20 -4.62
N VAL A 117 -11.45 -11.20 -3.80
CA VAL A 117 -10.09 -10.67 -3.77
C VAL A 117 -9.29 -11.29 -2.62
N GLU A 118 -8.17 -11.94 -2.93
CA GLU A 118 -7.21 -12.38 -1.93
C GLU A 118 -6.22 -11.25 -1.62
N LEU A 119 -6.25 -10.73 -0.39
CA LEU A 119 -5.40 -9.62 0.02
C LEU A 119 -4.35 -10.09 1.01
N GLY A 120 -3.07 -9.79 0.71
CA GLY A 120 -1.93 -10.01 1.58
C GLY A 120 -1.31 -8.71 2.07
N VAL A 121 -0.78 -8.72 3.29
CA VAL A 121 -0.13 -7.56 3.91
C VAL A 121 1.32 -7.89 4.23
N ILE A 122 2.24 -7.04 3.78
CA ILE A 122 3.64 -7.06 4.21
C ILE A 122 3.89 -5.80 5.04
N ALA A 123 4.23 -6.00 6.31
CA ALA A 123 4.63 -4.94 7.23
C ALA A 123 6.13 -4.97 7.50
N GLY A 124 6.72 -3.83 7.84
CA GLY A 124 8.10 -3.72 8.26
C GLY A 124 8.22 -3.43 9.76
N ASN A 125 9.27 -3.92 10.39
CA ASN A 125 9.56 -3.66 11.80
C ASN A 125 10.96 -3.05 12.05
N PHE A 126 11.66 -2.61 11.01
CA PHE A 126 12.94 -1.93 11.13
C PHE A 126 12.74 -0.42 11.08
N SER A 127 12.70 0.20 12.26
CA SER A 127 12.48 1.66 12.42
C SER A 127 13.70 2.45 11.99
N PHE A 128 13.88 2.66 10.69
CA PHE A 128 14.93 3.48 10.11
C PHE A 128 14.36 4.45 9.08
N GLY A 129 14.72 5.74 9.19
CA GLY A 129 14.31 6.76 8.22
C GLY A 129 13.90 8.10 8.85
N LEU A 130 13.58 9.06 8.00
CA LEU A 130 13.24 10.43 8.38
C LEU A 130 11.93 10.54 9.20
N GLY A 131 11.08 9.52 9.20
CA GLY A 131 9.82 9.52 9.97
C GLY A 131 10.05 9.67 11.47
N ARG A 132 11.16 9.18 12.00
CA ARG A 132 11.55 9.34 13.42
C ARG A 132 11.79 10.80 13.83
N LEU A 133 12.12 11.68 12.89
CA LEU A 133 12.36 13.11 13.13
C LEU A 133 11.06 13.88 13.34
N PHE A 134 9.94 13.39 12.82
CA PHE A 134 8.68 14.12 12.83
C PHE A 134 7.68 13.65 13.88
N THR A 135 7.73 12.37 14.26
CA THR A 135 6.83 11.84 15.30
C THR A 135 7.43 10.58 15.90
N PRO A 136 7.63 10.50 17.23
CA PRO A 136 7.96 9.25 17.89
C PRO A 136 6.79 8.29 17.68
N LEU A 137 7.05 7.16 17.01
CA LEU A 137 6.07 6.09 16.82
C LEU A 137 6.19 5.14 18.02
N PRO A 138 5.18 5.04 18.88
CA PRO A 138 5.20 4.10 19.99
C PRO A 138 4.98 2.68 19.44
N GLY A 139 5.93 1.78 19.68
CA GLY A 139 5.82 0.38 19.28
C GLY A 139 6.53 0.03 17.97
N PRO A 140 6.39 -1.25 17.54
CA PRO A 140 7.05 -1.76 16.33
C PRO A 140 6.57 -1.01 15.08
N ASN A 141 7.54 -0.55 14.26
CA ASN A 141 7.23 0.26 13.07
C ASN A 141 8.37 0.14 12.04
N ASP A 142 8.08 0.55 10.81
CA ASP A 142 9.05 0.56 9.70
C ASP A 142 9.79 1.90 9.52
N GLY A 143 9.64 2.81 10.47
CA GLY A 143 10.15 4.18 10.43
C GLY A 143 9.13 5.22 9.97
N VAL A 144 7.96 4.81 9.46
CA VAL A 144 6.87 5.68 8.97
C VAL A 144 5.50 5.18 9.41
N VAL A 145 5.28 3.86 9.39
CA VAL A 145 4.00 3.21 9.67
C VAL A 145 4.20 2.18 10.78
N MET A 146 3.32 2.19 11.77
CA MET A 146 3.30 1.19 12.84
C MET A 146 2.70 -0.13 12.34
N LEU A 147 3.08 -1.26 12.95
CA LEU A 147 2.52 -2.56 12.59
C LEU A 147 0.99 -2.58 12.68
N ASP A 148 0.44 -2.04 13.76
CA ASP A 148 -1.02 -2.00 13.98
C ASP A 148 -1.75 -1.19 12.90
N GLU A 149 -1.09 -0.19 12.32
CA GLU A 149 -1.66 0.62 11.24
C GLU A 149 -1.77 -0.15 9.92
N THR A 150 -0.99 -1.21 9.75
CA THR A 150 -1.02 -2.03 8.53
C THR A 150 -2.11 -3.11 8.57
N HIS A 151 -2.79 -3.29 9.69
CA HIS A 151 -3.82 -4.32 9.84
C HIS A 151 -5.01 -4.07 8.90
N VAL A 152 -5.36 -5.09 8.11
CA VAL A 152 -6.51 -5.08 7.20
C VAL A 152 -7.46 -6.21 7.58
N PRO A 153 -8.64 -5.92 8.14
CA PRO A 153 -9.66 -6.94 8.37
C PRO A 153 -10.04 -7.65 7.08
N GLY A 154 -10.01 -8.98 7.07
CA GLY A 154 -10.28 -9.78 5.89
C GLY A 154 -9.06 -10.04 4.99
N ALA A 155 -7.86 -9.60 5.35
CA ALA A 155 -6.65 -10.07 4.71
C ALA A 155 -6.49 -11.59 4.90
N VAL A 156 -6.17 -12.31 3.83
CA VAL A 156 -6.03 -13.79 3.87
C VAL A 156 -4.69 -14.22 4.46
N ASP A 157 -3.68 -13.33 4.40
CA ASP A 157 -2.37 -13.59 4.99
C ASP A 157 -1.63 -12.29 5.28
N SER A 158 -0.74 -12.31 6.28
CA SER A 158 0.11 -11.18 6.65
C SER A 158 1.47 -11.62 7.16
N ILE A 159 2.53 -10.89 6.79
CA ILE A 159 3.89 -11.17 7.22
C ILE A 159 4.61 -9.90 7.66
N VAL A 160 5.42 -10.02 8.71
CA VAL A 160 6.30 -8.95 9.17
C VAL A 160 7.73 -9.27 8.75
N LEU A 161 8.36 -8.34 8.03
CA LEU A 161 9.75 -8.47 7.59
C LEU A 161 10.64 -7.43 8.27
N HIS A 162 11.88 -7.80 8.53
CA HIS A 162 12.87 -6.87 9.08
C HIS A 162 13.36 -5.90 7.99
N THR A 163 12.55 -4.91 7.71
CA THR A 163 12.79 -3.89 6.67
C THR A 163 12.19 -2.55 7.06
N SER A 164 12.80 -1.45 6.60
CA SER A 164 12.24 -0.11 6.77
C SER A 164 11.30 0.24 5.62
N HIS A 165 10.50 1.28 5.81
CA HIS A 165 9.45 1.71 4.86
C HIS A 165 9.94 1.84 3.42
N SER A 166 10.98 2.63 3.20
CA SER A 166 11.53 2.83 1.85
C SER A 166 12.34 1.63 1.34
N ALA A 167 12.98 0.87 2.25
CA ALA A 167 13.75 -0.31 1.89
C ALA A 167 12.88 -1.45 1.37
N MET A 168 11.59 -1.50 1.67
CA MET A 168 10.65 -2.46 1.06
C MET A 168 10.72 -2.47 -0.46
N LEU A 169 10.93 -1.31 -1.08
CA LEU A 169 10.95 -1.18 -2.54
C LEU A 169 12.20 -1.79 -3.21
N VAL A 170 13.25 -2.01 -2.42
CA VAL A 170 14.51 -2.59 -2.89
C VAL A 170 14.84 -3.94 -2.23
N SER A 171 14.08 -4.36 -1.23
CA SER A 171 14.28 -5.60 -0.50
C SER A 171 14.02 -6.83 -1.36
N GLN A 172 14.97 -7.77 -1.33
CA GLN A 172 14.80 -9.07 -1.98
C GLN A 172 13.77 -9.93 -1.25
N ALA A 173 13.76 -9.90 0.09
CA ALA A 173 12.79 -10.63 0.89
C ALA A 173 11.36 -10.18 0.61
N VAL A 174 11.11 -8.85 0.54
CA VAL A 174 9.80 -8.29 0.16
C VAL A 174 9.38 -8.74 -1.23
N ALA A 175 10.31 -8.70 -2.21
CA ALA A 175 10.00 -9.14 -3.57
C ALA A 175 9.67 -10.63 -3.63
N HIS A 176 10.44 -11.47 -2.92
CA HIS A 176 10.20 -12.92 -2.85
C HIS A 176 8.84 -13.22 -2.22
N ALA A 177 8.54 -12.64 -1.05
CA ALA A 177 7.24 -12.78 -0.40
C ALA A 177 6.09 -12.31 -1.29
N THR A 178 6.25 -11.15 -1.96
CA THR A 178 5.26 -10.65 -2.91
C THR A 178 5.03 -11.63 -4.06
N CYS A 179 6.10 -12.16 -4.68
CA CYS A 179 5.98 -13.16 -5.75
C CYS A 179 5.27 -14.43 -5.28
N ALA A 180 5.60 -14.91 -4.08
CA ALA A 180 4.98 -16.10 -3.49
C ALA A 180 3.47 -15.89 -3.29
N PHE A 181 3.09 -14.75 -2.70
CA PHE A 181 1.68 -14.43 -2.50
C PHE A 181 0.92 -14.29 -3.81
N LEU A 182 1.47 -13.57 -4.79
CA LEU A 182 0.82 -13.39 -6.09
C LEU A 182 0.62 -14.70 -6.86
N ARG A 183 1.43 -15.74 -6.59
CA ARG A 183 1.28 -17.07 -7.18
C ARG A 183 0.34 -17.98 -6.39
N ASN A 184 0.41 -17.95 -5.06
CA ASN A 184 -0.14 -19.00 -4.22
C ASN A 184 -1.23 -18.51 -3.25
N GLY A 185 -1.44 -17.20 -3.11
CA GLY A 185 -2.35 -16.60 -2.11
C GLY A 185 -1.81 -16.67 -0.67
N LYS A 186 -0.54 -17.03 -0.48
CA LYS A 186 0.11 -17.12 0.83
C LYS A 186 1.55 -16.62 0.76
N PHE A 187 2.00 -15.99 1.84
CA PHE A 187 3.42 -15.71 2.03
C PHE A 187 4.12 -17.01 2.43
N ILE A 188 5.20 -17.33 1.73
CA ILE A 188 6.08 -18.44 2.10
C ILE A 188 7.26 -17.80 2.84
N PRO A 189 7.58 -18.26 4.06
CA PRO A 189 8.71 -17.74 4.85
C PRO A 189 10.04 -17.87 4.15
#